data_19dd218fd86f70b5f5deb768885ad739
#
_entry.id   19dd218fd86f70b5f5deb768885ad739
#
_cell.length_a   1.000
_cell.length_b   1.000
_cell.length_c   1.000
_cell.angle_alpha   90.00
_cell.angle_beta   90.00
_cell.angle_gamma   90.00
#
_symmetry.space_group_name_H-M   'P 1'
#
loop_
_entity.id
_entity.type
_entity.pdbx_description
1 polymer ?
#
loop_
_entity_poly.entity_id
_entity_poly.type
_entity_poly.pdbx_seq_one_letter_code
_entity_poly.pdbx_strand_id
1 'polypeptide(L)'
;MEPVKRAATAEPAVLAGAAPPRAPRRAPARHRLVALDTFRGITIAAMILVNSPGAGRHGYAFLQHAKWNGWRPADLIFPAFLFIAGVAIPLSFARQMELGADRRAMRAKILTRTRIIFGLGLLLNALPYFDWNVLRIPGVLQRIALCYGAAALLSL
;
A
#
# COMPACT_ATOMS: atom_id res chain seq x y z
N MET A 1 -59.11 -60.07 -38.37
CA MET A 1 -57.98 -60.43 -37.50
C MET A 1 -56.90 -59.37 -37.69
N GLU A 2 -57.04 -58.20 -36.96
CA GLU A 2 -56.19 -57.08 -37.09
C GLU A 2 -55.09 -57.08 -35.99
N PRO A 3 -53.88 -56.78 -36.30
CA PRO A 3 -52.84 -56.68 -35.28
C PRO A 3 -52.84 -55.30 -34.59
N VAL A 4 -52.91 -55.36 -33.26
CA VAL A 4 -52.90 -54.29 -32.31
C VAL A 4 -51.56 -53.50 -32.47
N LYS A 5 -51.64 -52.21 -32.85
CA LYS A 5 -50.51 -51.22 -32.79
C LYS A 5 -50.18 -50.99 -31.35
N ARG A 6 -48.96 -51.39 -30.93
CA ARG A 6 -48.36 -50.97 -29.68
C ARG A 6 -47.97 -49.46 -29.77
N ALA A 7 -48.62 -48.67 -28.94
CA ALA A 7 -48.22 -47.30 -28.70
C ALA A 7 -46.86 -47.26 -27.99
N ALA A 8 -45.90 -46.66 -28.61
CA ALA A 8 -44.59 -46.37 -27.98
C ALA A 8 -44.78 -45.27 -26.95
N THR A 9 -44.61 -45.66 -25.70
CA THR A 9 -44.59 -44.72 -24.56
C THR A 9 -43.32 -43.87 -24.68
N ALA A 10 -43.45 -42.58 -25.03
CA ALA A 10 -42.39 -41.63 -25.01
C ALA A 10 -41.96 -41.35 -23.56
N GLU A 11 -40.77 -41.72 -23.23
CA GLU A 11 -40.09 -41.43 -21.97
C GLU A 11 -39.88 -39.89 -21.88
N PRO A 12 -40.28 -39.21 -20.79
CA PRO A 12 -40.05 -37.79 -20.69
C PRO A 12 -38.53 -37.53 -20.52
N ALA A 13 -37.99 -36.79 -21.46
CA ALA A 13 -36.61 -36.28 -21.37
C ALA A 13 -36.38 -35.57 -20.03
N VAL A 14 -35.56 -36.19 -19.20
CA VAL A 14 -35.05 -35.59 -17.96
C VAL A 14 -34.33 -34.31 -18.34
N LEU A 15 -34.96 -33.17 -18.06
CA LEU A 15 -34.35 -31.85 -18.16
C LEU A 15 -33.08 -31.86 -17.32
N ALA A 16 -31.94 -31.86 -18.00
CA ALA A 16 -30.63 -31.69 -17.38
C ALA A 16 -30.70 -30.44 -16.51
N GLY A 17 -30.69 -30.66 -15.19
CA GLY A 17 -30.77 -29.60 -14.19
C GLY A 17 -29.67 -28.55 -14.43
N ALA A 18 -30.07 -27.36 -14.82
CA ALA A 18 -29.19 -26.20 -14.83
C ALA A 18 -28.59 -26.06 -13.43
N ALA A 19 -27.29 -26.21 -13.34
CA ALA A 19 -26.57 -25.99 -12.08
C ALA A 19 -27.00 -24.66 -11.49
N PRO A 20 -27.29 -24.56 -10.18
CA PRO A 20 -27.69 -23.30 -9.59
C PRO A 20 -26.63 -22.26 -9.80
N PRO A 21 -26.99 -20.99 -10.07
CA PRO A 21 -26.02 -19.91 -10.25
C PRO A 21 -25.07 -19.87 -9.04
N ARG A 22 -23.77 -20.04 -9.29
CA ARG A 22 -22.76 -19.95 -8.24
C ARG A 22 -22.93 -18.62 -7.54
N ALA A 23 -23.32 -18.67 -6.27
CA ALA A 23 -23.38 -17.50 -5.42
C ALA A 23 -22.06 -16.71 -5.55
N PRO A 24 -22.11 -15.39 -5.66
CA PRO A 24 -20.90 -14.59 -5.79
C PRO A 24 -19.96 -14.94 -4.62
N ARG A 25 -18.77 -15.46 -4.95
CA ARG A 25 -17.74 -15.72 -3.95
C ARG A 25 -17.52 -14.43 -3.19
N ARG A 26 -18.00 -14.35 -1.97
CA ARG A 26 -17.68 -13.23 -1.06
C ARG A 26 -16.18 -13.14 -1.04
N ALA A 27 -15.65 -12.01 -1.53
CA ALA A 27 -14.24 -11.71 -1.42
C ALA A 27 -13.85 -11.90 0.05
N PRO A 28 -12.73 -12.62 0.34
CA PRO A 28 -12.31 -12.87 1.71
C PRO A 28 -12.22 -11.55 2.43
N ALA A 29 -12.88 -11.47 3.60
CA ALA A 29 -12.91 -10.27 4.42
C ALA A 29 -11.48 -9.73 4.54
N ARG A 30 -11.30 -8.45 4.22
CA ARG A 30 -10.01 -7.77 4.37
C ARG A 30 -9.60 -7.91 5.83
N HIS A 31 -8.74 -8.84 6.17
CA HIS A 31 -8.03 -8.83 7.44
C HIS A 31 -7.11 -7.61 7.39
N ARG A 32 -7.67 -6.45 7.68
CA ARG A 32 -6.89 -5.25 7.92
C ARG A 32 -6.13 -5.51 9.21
N LEU A 33 -4.82 -5.42 9.14
CA LEU A 33 -4.01 -5.37 10.34
C LEU A 33 -4.21 -3.98 10.95
N VAL A 34 -5.30 -3.86 11.72
CA VAL A 34 -5.70 -2.59 12.36
C VAL A 34 -4.54 -1.99 13.14
N ALA A 35 -3.73 -2.83 13.77
CA ALA A 35 -2.53 -2.39 14.48
C ALA A 35 -1.52 -1.65 13.59
N LEU A 36 -1.26 -2.14 12.37
CA LEU A 36 -0.36 -1.46 11.42
C LEU A 36 -0.94 -0.15 10.91
N ASP A 37 -2.25 -0.12 10.63
CA ASP A 37 -2.91 1.09 10.16
C ASP A 37 -2.97 2.15 11.28
N THR A 38 -3.23 1.75 12.51
CA THR A 38 -3.21 2.63 13.68
C THR A 38 -1.81 3.18 13.93
N PHE A 39 -0.79 2.32 13.93
CA PHE A 39 0.58 2.74 14.16
C PHE A 39 1.08 3.69 13.06
N ARG A 40 0.70 3.45 11.81
CA ARG A 40 0.96 4.37 10.69
C ARG A 40 0.28 5.72 10.92
N GLY A 41 -0.99 5.73 11.34
CA GLY A 41 -1.71 6.95 11.67
C GLY A 41 -1.02 7.76 12.75
N ILE A 42 -0.61 7.12 13.84
CA ILE A 42 0.12 7.76 14.94
C ILE A 42 1.46 8.35 14.47
N THR A 43 2.23 7.60 13.67
CA THR A 43 3.51 8.11 13.15
C THR A 43 3.35 9.29 12.20
N ILE A 44 2.29 9.30 11.37
CA ILE A 44 1.99 10.46 10.51
C ILE A 44 1.59 11.67 11.34
N ALA A 45 0.74 11.50 12.34
CA ALA A 45 0.34 12.58 13.23
C ALA A 45 1.54 13.15 14.01
N ALA A 46 2.42 12.28 14.52
CA ALA A 46 3.66 12.68 15.17
C ALA A 46 4.62 13.41 14.22
N MET A 47 4.69 12.98 12.94
CA MET A 47 5.49 13.63 11.92
C MET A 47 4.98 15.05 11.61
N ILE A 48 3.66 15.24 11.51
CA ILE A 48 3.06 16.57 11.32
C ILE A 48 3.36 17.46 12.52
N LEU A 49 3.24 16.94 13.74
CA LEU A 49 3.52 17.68 14.96
C LEU A 49 4.97 18.14 15.05
N VAL A 50 5.92 17.26 14.71
CA VAL A 50 7.37 17.59 14.76
C VAL A 50 7.76 18.55 13.63
N ASN A 51 7.13 18.44 12.46
CA ASN A 51 7.41 19.35 11.33
C ASN A 51 6.71 20.71 11.46
N SER A 52 5.78 20.84 12.42
CA SER A 52 5.07 22.10 12.70
C SER A 52 5.32 22.57 14.14
N PRO A 53 6.59 22.87 14.51
CA PRO A 53 6.96 23.14 15.91
C PRO A 53 6.44 24.48 16.45
N GLY A 54 5.58 25.18 15.73
CA GLY A 54 5.15 26.54 16.08
C GLY A 54 6.21 27.58 15.76
N ALA A 55 5.76 28.79 15.41
CA ALA A 55 6.66 29.90 15.14
C ALA A 55 7.33 30.36 16.44
N GLY A 56 8.65 30.23 16.55
CA GLY A 56 9.41 30.95 17.54
C GLY A 56 10.23 30.14 18.53
N ARG A 57 10.95 30.86 19.37
CA ARG A 57 11.93 30.39 20.37
C ARG A 57 11.33 29.50 21.50
N HIS A 58 10.05 29.23 21.49
CA HIS A 58 9.32 28.52 22.54
C HIS A 58 8.86 27.11 22.14
N GLY A 59 9.43 26.53 21.07
CA GLY A 59 9.14 25.14 20.68
C GLY A 59 9.57 24.18 21.79
N TYR A 60 8.68 23.23 22.14
CA TYR A 60 8.98 22.21 23.13
C TYR A 60 10.26 21.45 22.77
N ALA A 61 11.22 21.40 23.68
CA ALA A 61 12.54 20.83 23.45
C ALA A 61 12.52 19.36 23.00
N PHE A 62 11.49 18.59 23.37
CA PHE A 62 11.34 17.17 22.97
C PHE A 62 10.87 17.00 21.53
N LEU A 63 10.26 18.03 20.91
CA LEU A 63 9.86 18.02 19.50
C LEU A 63 10.97 18.49 18.56
N GLN A 64 12.07 19.01 19.10
CA GLN A 64 13.21 19.42 18.30
C GLN A 64 14.14 18.24 18.04
N HIS A 65 14.75 18.20 16.86
CA HIS A 65 15.82 17.23 16.57
C HIS A 65 17.05 17.46 17.44
N ALA A 66 17.75 16.39 17.80
CA ALA A 66 19.01 16.49 18.51
C ALA A 66 20.07 17.23 17.64
N LYS A 67 20.82 18.16 18.23
CA LYS A 67 21.77 18.97 17.44
C LYS A 67 22.96 18.18 16.91
N TRP A 68 23.60 17.35 17.73
CA TRP A 68 24.74 16.51 17.33
C TRP A 68 24.87 15.26 18.20
N ASN A 69 24.89 15.43 19.50
CA ASN A 69 24.96 14.33 20.47
C ASN A 69 23.66 14.26 21.23
N GLY A 70 23.02 13.13 21.20
CA GLY A 70 21.79 12.89 21.94
C GLY A 70 20.70 12.25 21.08
N TRP A 71 19.72 11.70 21.75
CA TRP A 71 18.54 11.08 21.15
C TRP A 71 17.30 11.83 21.63
N ARG A 72 16.42 12.15 20.71
CA ARG A 72 15.13 12.77 21.02
C ARG A 72 14.00 11.98 20.38
N PRO A 73 12.78 11.99 20.95
CA PRO A 73 11.62 11.29 20.38
C PRO A 73 11.34 11.69 18.92
N ALA A 74 11.60 12.94 18.56
CA ALA A 74 11.49 13.44 17.19
C ALA A 74 12.31 12.63 16.18
N ASP A 75 13.49 12.17 16.59
CA ASP A 75 14.41 11.42 15.72
C ASP A 75 13.96 9.98 15.46
N LEU A 76 13.07 9.45 16.29
CA LEU A 76 12.53 8.10 16.15
C LEU A 76 11.37 8.01 15.16
N ILE A 77 10.67 9.11 14.90
CA ILE A 77 9.44 9.13 14.09
C ILE A 77 9.71 8.67 12.66
N PHE A 78 10.79 9.14 12.05
CA PHE A 78 11.15 8.78 10.68
C PHE A 78 11.56 7.30 10.55
N PRO A 79 12.46 6.74 11.39
CA PRO A 79 12.75 5.31 11.39
C PRO A 79 11.53 4.44 11.66
N ALA A 80 10.64 4.84 12.58
CA ALA A 80 9.40 4.11 12.87
C ALA A 80 8.48 4.06 11.63
N PHE A 81 8.33 5.17 10.92
CA PHE A 81 7.56 5.21 9.68
C PHE A 81 8.16 4.29 8.60
N LEU A 82 9.48 4.31 8.46
CA LEU A 82 10.19 3.46 7.50
C LEU A 82 10.04 1.98 7.85
N PHE A 83 10.12 1.64 9.13
CA PHE A 83 9.90 0.28 9.63
C PHE A 83 8.49 -0.23 9.28
N ILE A 84 7.45 0.57 9.55
CA ILE A 84 6.07 0.19 9.22
C ILE A 84 5.90 0.01 7.71
N ALA A 85 6.47 0.92 6.92
CA ALA A 85 6.43 0.81 5.47
C ALA A 85 7.09 -0.50 5.00
N GLY A 86 8.25 -0.85 5.58
CA GLY A 86 8.96 -2.10 5.31
C GLY A 86 8.14 -3.35 5.65
N VAL A 87 7.49 -3.38 6.80
CA VAL A 87 6.64 -4.51 7.21
C VAL A 87 5.38 -4.63 6.33
N ALA A 88 4.82 -3.52 5.90
CA ALA A 88 3.61 -3.51 5.08
C ALA A 88 3.83 -4.05 3.64
N ILE A 89 5.06 -3.95 3.12
CA ILE A 89 5.39 -4.39 1.75
C ILE A 89 5.19 -5.90 1.58
N PRO A 90 5.87 -6.79 2.33
CA PRO A 90 5.73 -8.24 2.16
C PRO A 90 4.31 -8.73 2.45
N LEU A 91 3.62 -8.13 3.44
CA LEU A 91 2.23 -8.46 3.74
C LEU A 91 1.28 -8.12 2.59
N SER A 92 1.52 -6.98 1.92
CA SER A 92 0.74 -6.60 0.75
C SER A 92 1.01 -7.53 -0.44
N PHE A 93 2.24 -7.97 -0.62
CA PHE A 93 2.64 -8.83 -1.74
C PHE A 93 2.20 -10.27 -1.56
N ALA A 94 2.37 -10.84 -0.36
CA ALA A 94 1.90 -12.18 -0.04
C ALA A 94 0.41 -12.32 -0.42
N ARG A 95 -0.39 -11.34 -0.04
CA ARG A 95 -1.81 -11.33 -0.37
C ARG A 95 -2.09 -11.18 -1.87
N GLN A 96 -1.33 -10.35 -2.59
CA GLN A 96 -1.51 -10.20 -4.03
C GLN A 96 -1.12 -11.48 -4.79
N MET A 97 -0.09 -12.20 -4.32
CA MET A 97 0.30 -13.50 -4.86
C MET A 97 -0.77 -14.56 -4.63
N GLU A 98 -1.39 -14.61 -3.44
CA GLU A 98 -2.54 -15.50 -3.15
C GLU A 98 -3.73 -15.25 -4.08
N LEU A 99 -3.92 -14.02 -4.52
CA LEU A 99 -4.95 -13.61 -5.47
C LEU A 99 -4.56 -13.86 -6.94
N GLY A 100 -3.39 -14.46 -7.21
CA GLY A 100 -2.93 -14.77 -8.57
C GLY A 100 -2.46 -13.56 -9.37
N ALA A 101 -2.00 -12.50 -8.71
CA ALA A 101 -1.51 -11.31 -9.40
C ALA A 101 -0.22 -11.60 -10.20
N ASP A 102 -0.15 -11.08 -11.44
CA ASP A 102 1.02 -11.20 -12.27
C ASP A 102 2.18 -10.35 -11.72
N ARG A 103 3.36 -10.96 -11.60
CA ARG A 103 4.58 -10.28 -11.13
C ARG A 103 4.97 -9.06 -11.97
N ARG A 104 4.70 -9.09 -13.29
CA ARG A 104 4.95 -7.93 -14.16
C ARG A 104 4.06 -6.76 -13.81
N ALA A 105 2.78 -7.00 -13.57
CA ALA A 105 1.83 -5.98 -13.14
C ALA A 105 2.19 -5.41 -11.76
N MET A 106 2.69 -6.24 -10.85
CA MET A 106 3.17 -5.80 -9.54
C MET A 106 4.40 -4.90 -9.65
N ARG A 107 5.39 -5.27 -10.46
CA ARG A 107 6.58 -4.43 -10.74
C ARG A 107 6.20 -3.08 -11.33
N ALA A 108 5.29 -3.05 -12.30
CA ALA A 108 4.81 -1.80 -12.88
C ALA A 108 4.16 -0.89 -11.82
N LYS A 109 3.33 -1.45 -10.92
CA LYS A 109 2.73 -0.70 -9.82
C LYS A 109 3.76 -0.13 -8.85
N ILE A 110 4.80 -0.92 -8.50
CA ILE A 110 5.89 -0.47 -7.63
C ILE A 110 6.62 0.71 -8.26
N LEU A 111 7.05 0.56 -9.52
CA LEU A 111 7.77 1.60 -10.24
C LEU A 111 6.95 2.88 -10.39
N THR A 112 5.67 2.75 -10.72
CA THR A 112 4.76 3.89 -10.81
C THR A 112 4.65 4.62 -9.46
N ARG A 113 4.47 3.88 -8.38
CA ARG A 113 4.37 4.45 -7.03
C ARG A 113 5.66 5.13 -6.60
N THR A 114 6.81 4.49 -6.84
CA THR A 114 8.14 5.06 -6.58
C THR A 114 8.33 6.37 -7.33
N ARG A 115 8.01 6.40 -8.63
CA ARG A 115 8.10 7.60 -9.46
C ARG A 115 7.20 8.73 -9.00
N ILE A 116 5.97 8.42 -8.62
CA ILE A 116 5.01 9.41 -8.10
C ILE A 116 5.53 10.02 -6.80
N ILE A 117 5.97 9.20 -5.83
CA ILE A 117 6.48 9.71 -4.55
C ILE A 117 7.76 10.52 -4.75
N PHE A 118 8.65 10.06 -5.62
CA PHE A 118 9.88 10.77 -5.97
C PHE A 118 9.59 12.11 -6.64
N GLY A 119 8.71 12.12 -7.64
CA GLY A 119 8.31 13.33 -8.36
C GLY A 119 7.59 14.34 -7.46
N LEU A 120 6.71 13.85 -6.56
CA LEU A 120 6.05 14.69 -5.58
C LEU A 120 7.05 15.32 -4.62
N GLY A 121 8.05 14.55 -4.18
CA GLY A 121 9.14 15.06 -3.33
C GLY A 121 9.96 16.13 -4.03
N LEU A 122 10.25 15.95 -5.32
CA LEU A 122 10.96 16.93 -6.12
C LEU A 122 10.14 18.21 -6.29
N LEU A 123 8.86 18.06 -6.59
CA LEU A 123 7.92 19.17 -6.72
C LEU A 123 7.82 19.99 -5.43
N LEU A 124 7.67 19.32 -4.28
CA LEU A 124 7.59 19.99 -2.98
C LEU A 124 8.89 20.70 -2.61
N ASN A 125 10.04 20.18 -3.02
CA ASN A 125 11.32 20.87 -2.82
C ASN A 125 11.51 22.07 -3.77
N ALA A 126 10.90 22.05 -4.96
CA ALA A 126 10.97 23.13 -5.94
C ALA A 126 10.03 24.30 -5.62
N LEU A 127 8.87 24.00 -5.00
CA LEU A 127 7.78 24.97 -4.75
C LEU A 127 8.22 26.23 -3.96
N PRO A 128 9.11 26.19 -2.92
CA PRO A 128 9.42 27.38 -2.14
C PRO A 128 10.23 28.43 -2.88
N TYR A 129 11.11 28.07 -3.82
CA TYR A 129 12.09 29.01 -4.36
C TYR A 129 12.30 28.97 -5.88
N PHE A 130 11.81 27.96 -6.61
CA PHE A 130 12.05 27.76 -8.05
C PHE A 130 13.49 28.00 -8.53
N ASP A 131 14.45 27.89 -7.61
CA ASP A 131 15.87 28.18 -7.88
C ASP A 131 16.61 26.86 -8.06
N TRP A 132 17.03 26.58 -9.28
CA TRP A 132 17.69 25.33 -9.65
C TRP A 132 19.02 25.11 -8.92
N ASN A 133 19.66 26.20 -8.43
CA ASN A 133 20.90 26.13 -7.70
C ASN A 133 20.74 25.70 -6.23
N VAL A 134 19.52 25.79 -5.68
CA VAL A 134 19.19 25.43 -4.29
C VAL A 134 18.39 24.13 -4.20
N LEU A 135 18.10 23.50 -5.35
CA LEU A 135 17.30 22.28 -5.41
C LEU A 135 18.02 21.12 -4.68
N ARG A 136 17.61 20.84 -3.45
CA ARG A 136 18.09 19.67 -2.71
C ARG A 136 17.46 18.40 -3.26
N ILE A 137 18.19 17.72 -4.14
CA ILE A 137 17.77 16.41 -4.70
C ILE A 137 17.55 15.36 -3.60
N PRO A 138 18.35 15.25 -2.51
CA PRO A 138 18.13 14.26 -1.47
C PRO A 138 17.14 14.73 -0.38
N GLY A 139 15.88 14.97 -0.74
CA GLY A 139 14.81 15.22 0.23
C GLY A 139 14.34 13.92 0.92
N VAL A 140 13.53 14.09 1.98
CA VAL A 140 13.00 12.97 2.77
C VAL A 140 12.10 12.06 1.92
N LEU A 141 11.24 12.64 1.08
CA LEU A 141 10.34 11.89 0.19
C LEU A 141 11.09 11.08 -0.87
N GLN A 142 12.18 11.63 -1.43
CA GLN A 142 13.01 10.92 -2.39
C GLN A 142 13.70 9.71 -1.74
N ARG A 143 14.21 9.85 -0.51
CA ARG A 143 14.77 8.73 0.26
C ARG A 143 13.72 7.64 0.53
N ILE A 144 12.52 8.03 0.95
CA ILE A 144 11.41 7.09 1.15
C ILE A 144 11.06 6.37 -0.16
N ALA A 145 10.99 7.10 -1.28
CA ALA A 145 10.68 6.51 -2.58
C ALA A 145 11.72 5.47 -3.00
N LEU A 146 13.00 5.78 -2.85
CA LEU A 146 14.09 4.87 -3.21
C LEU A 146 14.12 3.63 -2.30
N CYS A 147 14.02 3.81 -0.98
CA CYS A 147 13.96 2.70 -0.02
C CYS A 147 12.74 1.81 -0.28
N TYR A 148 11.57 2.41 -0.52
CA TYR A 148 10.35 1.67 -0.86
C TYR A 148 10.53 0.89 -2.16
N GLY A 149 11.03 1.53 -3.21
CA GLY A 149 11.24 0.90 -4.50
C GLY A 149 12.21 -0.28 -4.43
N ALA A 150 13.36 -0.10 -3.76
CA ALA A 150 14.35 -1.14 -3.57
C ALA A 150 13.79 -2.31 -2.74
N ALA A 151 13.22 -2.04 -1.57
CA ALA A 151 12.64 -3.07 -0.71
C ALA A 151 11.50 -3.83 -1.39
N ALA A 152 10.64 -3.14 -2.12
CA ALA A 152 9.52 -3.74 -2.83
C ALA A 152 9.98 -4.61 -4.02
N LEU A 153 11.03 -4.20 -4.74
CA LEU A 153 11.60 -5.02 -5.83
C LEU A 153 12.33 -6.25 -5.32
N LEU A 154 13.02 -6.14 -4.17
CA LEU A 154 13.70 -7.27 -3.53
C LEU A 154 12.72 -8.29 -2.93
N SER A 155 11.50 -7.86 -2.57
CA SER A 155 10.45 -8.72 -1.99
C SER A 155 9.64 -9.50 -3.05
N LEU A 156 9.84 -9.23 -4.33
CA LEU A 156 9.16 -9.87 -5.47
C LEU A 156 9.93 -11.07 -6.02
#